data_a90b2e0c08f49e2d93404198200d7a7e
#
_entry.id   a90b2e0c08f49e2d93404198200d7a7e
#
_cell.length_a   1.000
_cell.length_b   1.000
_cell.length_c   1.000
_cell.angle_alpha   90.00
_cell.angle_beta   90.00
_cell.angle_gamma   90.00
#
_symmetry.space_group_name_H-M   'P 1'
#
loop_
_entity.id
_entity.type
_entity.pdbx_description
1 polymer ?
#
loop_
_entity_poly.entity_id
_entity_poly.type
_entity_poly.pdbx_seq_one_letter_code
_entity_poly.pdbx_strand_id
1 'polypeptide(L)'
;ADWKYVDVAQATGDKKFGNQNTDGSRSVRTILEPMRKMGATAKAMLIAAAAKKWQVAAADCKAENHFVINKNNNKKIFFGDLVDDAMLIEAPKDVKLKDKKDFKFIGTKLKSIDIKDFTHGSATFGLDARLPNMKYAVIARCPSTFGTVKSFDKTDTMKIAGVENVVELERVKRPFGMLGGVAVIATNTWAAIQGRNNLTINWNKGTNGDYDSKKYMQKITNRVHNKAKVVPPTKGNVNTAFSKASHIVEATYKLPHAPMETPNALAWVHDGKCEVWAPLQDPQTARAEAAAYLGIEVENVTINVTFLGGGFGRKSKPDFVVEAVALSKKMNAPIQVVWTREDDIHHGYFHTTNAQYLKASLDKSGDVTGWLHRTAFPSINSTFMPGANYAAGWEIGQGMNNNPFEIENVRYENAKAEPHVRIGWLRSVCAIFHSFGINSFIDELADKAKKDPLQFKLNLVGKDRVREEKSPHPLNTKRLKNVMNIAAKNAK
;
A
#
# COMPACT_ATOMS: atom_id res chain seq x y z
N ALA A 1 22.12 -1.24 19.78
CA ALA A 1 23.12 -1.74 18.83
C ALA A 1 23.46 -0.63 17.83
N ASP A 2 24.67 -0.64 17.33
CA ASP A 2 25.07 0.18 16.19
C ASP A 2 24.70 -0.60 14.92
N TRP A 3 24.06 0.05 13.97
CA TRP A 3 23.60 -0.58 12.73
C TRP A 3 24.70 -1.25 11.92
N LYS A 4 25.94 -0.77 12.00
CA LYS A 4 27.08 -1.39 11.32
C LYS A 4 27.39 -2.84 11.75
N TYR A 5 26.83 -3.28 12.89
CA TYR A 5 26.95 -4.64 13.42
C TYR A 5 25.64 -5.44 13.30
N VAL A 6 24.67 -4.95 12.53
CA VAL A 6 23.39 -5.62 12.33
C VAL A 6 23.29 -6.10 10.90
N ASP A 7 23.32 -7.40 10.71
CA ASP A 7 22.98 -8.01 9.42
C ASP A 7 21.47 -8.06 9.26
N VAL A 8 20.98 -7.62 8.12
CA VAL A 8 19.57 -7.67 7.76
C VAL A 8 19.38 -8.73 6.70
N ALA A 9 18.74 -9.82 7.07
CA ALA A 9 18.40 -10.91 6.15
C ALA A 9 16.89 -10.87 5.82
N GLN A 10 16.55 -11.15 4.57
CA GLN A 10 15.18 -11.37 4.17
C GLN A 10 14.65 -12.67 4.79
N ALA A 11 13.54 -12.60 5.53
CA ALA A 11 12.83 -13.79 5.98
C ALA A 11 12.19 -14.50 4.77
N THR A 12 12.20 -15.83 4.80
CA THR A 12 11.46 -16.61 3.80
C THR A 12 9.95 -16.31 3.87
N GLY A 13 9.21 -16.57 2.78
CA GLY A 13 7.75 -16.38 2.74
C GLY A 13 6.95 -17.36 3.63
N ASP A 14 7.56 -17.97 4.64
CA ASP A 14 6.93 -18.91 5.56
C ASP A 14 5.95 -18.18 6.49
N LYS A 15 4.77 -18.75 6.66
CA LYS A 15 3.69 -18.22 7.54
C LYS A 15 4.13 -18.07 9.00
N LYS A 16 5.11 -18.83 9.47
CA LYS A 16 5.66 -18.70 10.84
C LYS A 16 6.23 -17.31 11.14
N PHE A 17 6.67 -16.57 10.11
CA PHE A 17 7.14 -15.20 10.24
C PHE A 17 6.00 -14.15 10.17
N GLY A 18 4.74 -14.59 10.11
CA GLY A 18 3.57 -13.73 10.05
C GLY A 18 3.36 -13.09 8.67
N ASN A 19 2.56 -12.06 8.64
CA ASN A 19 2.24 -11.33 7.40
C ASN A 19 3.38 -10.38 7.02
N GLN A 20 4.00 -10.61 5.87
CA GLN A 20 5.13 -9.84 5.35
C GLN A 20 4.69 -8.68 4.42
N ASN A 21 3.40 -8.45 4.26
CA ASN A 21 2.91 -7.35 3.42
C ASN A 21 3.21 -5.99 4.06
N THR A 22 3.92 -5.14 3.35
CA THR A 22 4.23 -3.76 3.74
C THR A 22 3.15 -2.82 3.22
N ASP A 23 2.09 -2.63 4.00
CA ASP A 23 0.97 -1.76 3.68
C ASP A 23 0.34 -1.10 4.92
N GLY A 24 -0.69 -0.29 4.73
CA GLY A 24 -1.57 0.25 5.76
C GLY A 24 -0.85 0.98 6.91
N SER A 25 0.36 1.48 6.68
CA SER A 25 1.25 2.09 7.70
C SER A 25 1.48 1.18 8.92
N ARG A 26 1.52 -0.14 8.71
CA ARG A 26 1.61 -1.14 9.78
C ARG A 26 3.02 -1.26 10.36
N SER A 27 4.07 -1.07 9.58
CA SER A 27 5.46 -1.39 9.97
C SER A 27 5.83 -0.79 11.33
N VAL A 28 5.73 0.52 11.53
CA VAL A 28 6.03 1.13 12.84
C VAL A 28 5.05 0.65 13.91
N ARG A 29 3.76 0.62 13.59
CA ARG A 29 2.69 0.30 14.57
C ARG A 29 2.75 -1.13 15.07
N THR A 30 3.07 -2.10 14.21
CA THR A 30 3.08 -3.52 14.60
C THR A 30 4.46 -4.02 15.02
N ILE A 31 5.54 -3.38 14.56
CA ILE A 31 6.91 -3.82 14.81
C ILE A 31 7.52 -3.11 16.03
N LEU A 32 7.09 -1.89 16.35
CA LEU A 32 7.70 -1.07 17.40
C LEU A 32 7.80 -1.82 18.75
N GLU A 33 6.70 -2.37 19.22
CA GLU A 33 6.69 -3.04 20.53
C GLU A 33 7.41 -4.40 20.52
N PRO A 34 7.20 -5.29 19.53
CA PRO A 34 8.00 -6.50 19.39
C PRO A 34 9.51 -6.23 19.34
N MET A 35 9.97 -5.26 18.54
CA MET A 35 11.39 -4.91 18.46
C MET A 35 11.94 -4.37 19.77
N ARG A 36 11.15 -3.60 20.52
CA ARG A 36 11.53 -3.13 21.86
C ARG A 36 11.65 -4.29 22.83
N LYS A 37 10.73 -5.26 22.80
CA LYS A 37 10.79 -6.48 23.63
C LYS A 37 12.01 -7.31 23.28
N MET A 38 12.26 -7.59 22.00
CA MET A 38 13.45 -8.32 21.55
C MET A 38 14.75 -7.67 22.03
N GLY A 39 14.89 -6.36 21.84
CA GLY A 39 16.07 -5.62 22.30
C GLY A 39 16.23 -5.61 23.83
N ALA A 40 15.13 -5.56 24.58
CA ALA A 40 15.16 -5.62 26.04
C ALA A 40 15.53 -7.03 26.53
N THR A 41 15.00 -8.07 25.88
CA THR A 41 15.34 -9.48 26.17
C THR A 41 16.82 -9.76 25.92
N ALA A 42 17.33 -9.41 24.72
CA ALA A 42 18.75 -9.56 24.40
C ALA A 42 19.66 -8.82 25.41
N LYS A 43 19.27 -7.59 25.77
CA LYS A 43 19.98 -6.82 26.80
C LYS A 43 19.99 -7.54 28.15
N ALA A 44 18.87 -8.12 28.60
CA ALA A 44 18.76 -8.83 29.85
C ALA A 44 19.64 -10.09 29.83
N MET A 45 19.64 -10.85 28.75
CA MET A 45 20.48 -12.05 28.59
C MET A 45 21.98 -11.70 28.61
N LEU A 46 22.42 -10.66 27.90
CA LEU A 46 23.81 -10.17 27.96
C LEU A 46 24.24 -9.73 29.35
N ILE A 47 23.36 -9.02 30.08
CA ILE A 47 23.62 -8.63 31.46
C ILE A 47 23.74 -9.86 32.38
N ALA A 48 22.85 -10.85 32.22
CA ALA A 48 22.88 -12.08 33.03
C ALA A 48 24.16 -12.90 32.75
N ALA A 49 24.57 -13.00 31.49
CA ALA A 49 25.81 -13.67 31.08
C ALA A 49 27.05 -13.01 31.74
N ALA A 50 27.15 -11.69 31.64
CA ALA A 50 28.24 -10.94 32.26
C ALA A 50 28.23 -11.04 33.80
N ALA A 51 27.05 -10.96 34.41
CA ALA A 51 26.88 -11.11 35.85
C ALA A 51 27.33 -12.50 36.37
N LYS A 52 26.96 -13.56 35.60
CA LYS A 52 27.43 -14.94 35.89
C LYS A 52 28.95 -15.04 35.75
N LYS A 53 29.54 -14.49 34.71
CA LYS A 53 30.99 -14.49 34.48
C LYS A 53 31.78 -13.75 35.55
N TRP A 54 31.19 -12.68 36.11
CA TRP A 54 31.80 -11.90 37.19
C TRP A 54 31.41 -12.34 38.60
N GLN A 55 30.47 -13.31 38.73
CA GLN A 55 29.92 -13.78 40.01
C GLN A 55 29.30 -12.62 40.82
N VAL A 56 28.54 -11.74 40.15
CA VAL A 56 27.83 -10.60 40.79
C VAL A 56 26.35 -10.65 40.46
N ALA A 57 25.54 -9.87 41.18
CA ALA A 57 24.13 -9.74 40.84
C ALA A 57 23.93 -9.01 39.49
N ALA A 58 22.92 -9.42 38.73
CA ALA A 58 22.58 -8.72 37.47
C ALA A 58 22.24 -7.23 37.71
N ALA A 59 21.73 -6.88 38.90
CA ALA A 59 21.46 -5.50 39.28
C ALA A 59 22.74 -4.64 39.38
N ASP A 60 23.90 -5.25 39.62
CA ASP A 60 25.19 -4.56 39.66
C ASP A 60 25.78 -4.32 38.27
N CYS A 61 25.09 -4.77 37.23
CA CYS A 61 25.52 -4.59 35.86
C CYS A 61 24.62 -3.58 35.11
N LYS A 62 25.20 -2.86 34.14
CA LYS A 62 24.47 -2.05 33.19
C LYS A 62 24.99 -2.32 31.79
N ALA A 63 24.08 -2.27 30.79
CA ALA A 63 24.45 -2.33 29.36
C ALA A 63 24.42 -0.94 28.75
N GLU A 64 25.55 -0.49 28.22
CA GLU A 64 25.73 0.83 27.61
C GLU A 64 26.84 0.81 26.58
N ASN A 65 26.62 1.48 25.42
CA ASN A 65 27.62 1.68 24.36
C ASN A 65 28.34 0.38 23.94
N HIS A 66 27.57 -0.67 23.63
CA HIS A 66 28.04 -2.01 23.20
C HIS A 66 28.76 -2.84 24.28
N PHE A 67 28.76 -2.39 25.50
CA PHE A 67 29.39 -3.13 26.63
C PHE A 67 28.39 -3.41 27.74
N VAL A 68 28.58 -4.51 28.44
CA VAL A 68 28.10 -4.69 29.82
C VAL A 68 29.17 -4.18 30.78
N ILE A 69 28.77 -3.37 31.71
CA ILE A 69 29.66 -2.69 32.68
C ILE A 69 29.26 -3.12 34.09
N ASN A 70 30.20 -3.61 34.85
CA ASN A 70 30.04 -3.84 36.28
C ASN A 70 30.12 -2.49 37.01
N LYS A 71 29.06 -2.11 37.71
CA LYS A 71 28.94 -0.81 38.37
C LYS A 71 29.90 -0.65 39.59
N ASN A 72 30.31 -1.78 40.19
CA ASN A 72 31.13 -1.77 41.41
C ASN A 72 32.61 -1.51 41.13
N ASN A 73 33.10 -1.90 39.96
CA ASN A 73 34.54 -1.83 39.62
C ASN A 73 34.81 -1.31 38.21
N ASN A 74 33.78 -0.89 37.45
CA ASN A 74 33.89 -0.40 36.09
C ASN A 74 34.48 -1.38 35.05
N LYS A 75 34.64 -2.66 35.36
CA LYS A 75 35.02 -3.69 34.40
C LYS A 75 33.97 -3.72 33.26
N LYS A 76 34.44 -3.96 32.03
CA LYS A 76 33.61 -3.95 30.79
C LYS A 76 33.87 -5.23 30.00
N ILE A 77 32.79 -5.79 29.42
CA ILE A 77 32.87 -6.83 28.39
C ILE A 77 32.07 -6.38 27.19
N PHE A 78 32.62 -6.51 26.03
CA PHE A 78 31.94 -6.20 24.78
C PHE A 78 30.77 -7.17 24.54
N PHE A 79 29.67 -6.72 23.96
CA PHE A 79 28.49 -7.55 23.72
C PHE A 79 28.82 -8.78 22.86
N GLY A 80 29.70 -8.63 21.82
CA GLY A 80 30.13 -9.73 20.97
C GLY A 80 30.79 -10.86 21.76
N ASP A 81 31.60 -10.52 22.77
CA ASP A 81 32.31 -11.50 23.60
C ASP A 81 31.40 -12.23 24.61
N LEU A 82 30.13 -11.83 24.69
CA LEU A 82 29.10 -12.40 25.56
C LEU A 82 28.02 -13.19 24.81
N VAL A 83 28.06 -13.23 23.49
CA VAL A 83 26.97 -13.83 22.68
C VAL A 83 26.81 -15.31 23.05
N ASP A 84 27.87 -16.09 23.03
CA ASP A 84 27.83 -17.53 23.32
C ASP A 84 27.34 -17.82 24.74
N ASP A 85 27.86 -17.08 25.74
CA ASP A 85 27.39 -17.19 27.13
C ASP A 85 25.91 -16.78 27.25
N ALA A 86 25.49 -15.72 26.57
CA ALA A 86 24.12 -15.24 26.58
C ALA A 86 23.14 -16.22 25.90
N MET A 87 23.55 -16.94 24.86
CA MET A 87 22.70 -17.96 24.23
C MET A 87 22.40 -19.16 25.15
N LEU A 88 23.21 -19.38 26.20
CA LEU A 88 22.95 -20.39 27.24
C LEU A 88 22.01 -19.89 28.36
N ILE A 89 21.60 -18.62 28.33
CA ILE A 89 20.67 -18.04 29.28
C ILE A 89 19.24 -18.20 28.76
N GLU A 90 18.35 -18.73 29.57
CA GLU A 90 16.92 -18.79 29.20
C GLU A 90 16.38 -17.37 29.01
N ALA A 91 15.71 -17.17 27.85
CA ALA A 91 15.12 -15.87 27.53
C ALA A 91 14.01 -15.51 28.52
N PRO A 92 14.12 -14.36 29.24
CA PRO A 92 13.11 -13.98 30.23
C PRO A 92 11.74 -13.75 29.54
N LYS A 93 10.67 -14.30 30.10
CA LYS A 93 9.29 -14.17 29.59
C LYS A 93 8.81 -12.73 29.64
N ASP A 94 9.18 -12.00 30.71
CA ASP A 94 8.84 -10.60 30.92
C ASP A 94 10.08 -9.73 31.02
N VAL A 95 10.10 -8.64 30.29
CA VAL A 95 11.21 -7.68 30.28
C VAL A 95 10.70 -6.27 30.46
N LYS A 96 11.37 -5.49 31.31
CA LYS A 96 11.07 -4.08 31.51
C LYS A 96 11.52 -3.28 30.29
N LEU A 97 10.57 -2.63 29.61
CA LEU A 97 10.87 -1.72 28.52
C LEU A 97 11.30 -0.35 29.07
N LYS A 98 12.11 0.38 28.27
CA LYS A 98 12.45 1.78 28.59
C LYS A 98 11.22 2.68 28.55
N ASP A 99 11.13 3.61 29.50
CA ASP A 99 10.14 4.69 29.44
C ASP A 99 10.46 5.67 28.31
N LYS A 100 9.45 6.43 27.87
CA LYS A 100 9.64 7.43 26.79
C LYS A 100 10.74 8.46 27.09
N LYS A 101 10.88 8.88 28.36
CA LYS A 101 11.91 9.80 28.82
C LYS A 101 13.34 9.26 28.65
N ASP A 102 13.49 7.94 28.59
CA ASP A 102 14.78 7.25 28.46
C ASP A 102 15.12 6.89 26.99
N PHE A 103 14.31 7.33 26.04
CA PHE A 103 14.58 7.11 24.62
C PHE A 103 15.78 7.95 24.17
N LYS A 104 16.77 7.30 23.54
CA LYS A 104 17.96 7.98 22.99
C LYS A 104 17.85 8.16 21.47
N PHE A 105 17.14 7.27 20.78
CA PHE A 105 17.06 7.24 19.31
C PHE A 105 15.63 7.44 18.78
N ILE A 106 14.64 6.83 19.44
CA ILE A 106 13.23 6.98 19.03
C ILE A 106 12.82 8.44 19.21
N GLY A 107 12.34 9.05 18.12
CA GLY A 107 11.94 10.46 18.07
C GLY A 107 13.07 11.43 17.69
N THR A 108 14.28 10.93 17.40
CA THR A 108 15.41 11.77 16.93
C THR A 108 15.61 11.65 15.41
N LYS A 109 16.39 12.57 14.85
CA LYS A 109 16.78 12.53 13.40
C LYS A 109 17.89 11.48 13.23
N LEU A 110 17.50 10.27 12.81
CA LEU A 110 18.44 9.22 12.39
C LEU A 110 18.52 9.16 10.87
N LYS A 111 19.72 9.00 10.33
CA LYS A 111 19.91 8.70 8.91
C LYS A 111 19.55 7.23 8.65
N SER A 112 18.96 6.94 7.48
CA SER A 112 18.81 5.56 7.03
C SER A 112 20.18 4.89 6.92
N ILE A 113 20.23 3.59 7.22
CA ILE A 113 21.45 2.78 7.04
C ILE A 113 21.83 2.70 5.56
N ASP A 114 20.84 2.69 4.68
CA ASP A 114 20.99 2.57 3.21
C ASP A 114 21.24 3.91 2.51
N ILE A 115 21.38 5.03 3.24
CA ILE A 115 21.46 6.37 2.63
C ILE A 115 22.65 6.50 1.68
N LYS A 116 23.76 5.84 1.98
CA LYS A 116 24.94 5.85 1.12
C LYS A 116 24.65 5.16 -0.20
N ASP A 117 24.04 3.97 -0.17
CA ASP A 117 23.73 3.19 -1.36
C ASP A 117 22.77 3.95 -2.27
N PHE A 118 21.73 4.59 -1.71
CA PHE A 118 20.82 5.43 -2.48
C PHE A 118 21.50 6.65 -3.11
N THR A 119 22.40 7.30 -2.38
CA THR A 119 23.04 8.55 -2.87
C THR A 119 24.24 8.31 -3.78
N HIS A 120 24.87 7.13 -3.73
CA HIS A 120 26.00 6.76 -4.57
C HIS A 120 25.63 5.82 -5.74
N GLY A 121 24.36 5.42 -5.86
CA GLY A 121 23.88 4.58 -6.94
C GLY A 121 24.26 3.09 -6.80
N SER A 122 24.65 2.62 -5.60
CA SER A 122 24.95 1.20 -5.32
C SER A 122 23.71 0.42 -4.84
N ALA A 123 22.60 1.08 -4.56
CA ALA A 123 21.34 0.42 -4.20
C ALA A 123 20.78 -0.36 -5.38
N THR A 124 20.46 -1.63 -5.18
CA THR A 124 19.90 -2.50 -6.23
C THR A 124 18.38 -2.47 -6.20
N PHE A 125 17.76 -1.81 -7.17
CA PHE A 125 16.32 -1.82 -7.42
C PHE A 125 15.93 -3.00 -8.32
N GLY A 126 14.63 -3.19 -8.56
CA GLY A 126 14.14 -4.29 -9.39
C GLY A 126 14.69 -4.26 -10.82
N LEU A 127 14.78 -3.06 -11.41
CA LEU A 127 15.35 -2.90 -12.75
C LEU A 127 16.87 -3.18 -12.83
N ASP A 128 17.58 -3.19 -11.70
CA ASP A 128 19.03 -3.42 -11.64
C ASP A 128 19.39 -4.90 -11.46
N ALA A 129 18.40 -5.76 -11.16
CA ALA A 129 18.65 -7.20 -11.03
C ALA A 129 19.16 -7.80 -12.33
N ARG A 130 20.24 -8.61 -12.26
CA ARG A 130 20.90 -9.22 -13.42
C ARG A 130 21.22 -10.69 -13.17
N LEU A 131 21.00 -11.48 -14.21
CA LEU A 131 21.45 -12.87 -14.28
C LEU A 131 22.22 -13.11 -15.58
N PRO A 132 23.14 -14.06 -15.62
CA PRO A 132 23.79 -14.46 -16.86
C PRO A 132 22.78 -14.89 -17.93
N ASN A 133 22.99 -14.50 -19.17
CA ASN A 133 22.17 -14.85 -20.34
C ASN A 133 20.69 -14.42 -20.24
N MET A 134 20.34 -13.52 -19.34
CA MET A 134 18.97 -13.03 -19.22
C MET A 134 18.52 -12.27 -20.47
N LYS A 135 17.22 -12.31 -20.72
CA LYS A 135 16.55 -11.55 -21.78
C LYS A 135 15.57 -10.55 -21.16
N TYR A 136 15.19 -9.60 -21.98
CA TYR A 136 14.25 -8.54 -21.59
C TYR A 136 12.94 -8.70 -22.33
N ALA A 137 11.83 -8.47 -21.67
CA ALA A 137 10.52 -8.56 -22.28
C ALA A 137 9.68 -7.33 -21.99
N VAL A 138 8.97 -6.88 -23.02
CA VAL A 138 7.91 -5.85 -22.93
C VAL A 138 6.65 -6.43 -23.54
N ILE A 139 5.49 -6.18 -22.93
CA ILE A 139 4.23 -6.83 -23.32
C ILE A 139 3.28 -5.79 -23.90
N ALA A 140 2.76 -6.05 -25.10
CA ALA A 140 1.60 -5.36 -25.66
C ALA A 140 0.34 -5.96 -25.03
N ARG A 141 -0.48 -5.15 -24.36
CA ARG A 141 -1.73 -5.56 -23.71
C ARG A 141 -2.93 -4.96 -24.41
N CYS A 142 -4.07 -5.66 -24.35
CA CYS A 142 -5.30 -5.13 -24.94
C CYS A 142 -5.66 -3.77 -24.32
N PRO A 143 -5.96 -2.73 -25.13
CA PRO A 143 -6.40 -1.43 -24.63
C PRO A 143 -7.67 -1.49 -23.75
N SER A 144 -8.54 -2.48 -24.00
CA SER A 144 -9.70 -2.74 -23.15
C SER A 144 -9.35 -3.71 -22.04
N THR A 145 -9.60 -3.34 -20.79
CA THR A 145 -9.34 -4.21 -19.63
C THR A 145 -10.08 -5.54 -19.80
N PHE A 146 -9.33 -6.63 -19.63
CA PHE A 146 -9.78 -8.02 -19.79
C PHE A 146 -10.04 -8.46 -21.23
N GLY A 147 -9.70 -7.65 -22.25
CA GLY A 147 -9.64 -8.12 -23.63
C GLY A 147 -8.52 -9.14 -23.85
N THR A 148 -8.57 -9.84 -24.98
CA THR A 148 -7.62 -10.91 -25.32
C THR A 148 -7.07 -10.72 -26.73
N VAL A 149 -5.98 -11.39 -27.04
CA VAL A 149 -5.45 -11.46 -28.41
C VAL A 149 -6.42 -12.27 -29.29
N LYS A 150 -6.72 -11.78 -30.49
CA LYS A 150 -7.43 -12.53 -31.52
C LYS A 150 -6.44 -13.09 -32.56
N SER A 151 -5.50 -12.27 -32.98
CA SER A 151 -4.38 -12.62 -33.86
C SER A 151 -3.31 -11.54 -33.79
N PHE A 152 -2.08 -11.86 -34.17
CA PHE A 152 -1.01 -10.87 -34.30
C PHE A 152 -0.06 -11.24 -35.44
N ASP A 153 0.55 -10.21 -36.04
CA ASP A 153 1.64 -10.35 -37.00
C ASP A 153 2.94 -9.84 -36.36
N LYS A 154 3.97 -10.67 -36.38
CA LYS A 154 5.30 -10.41 -35.85
C LYS A 154 6.36 -10.13 -36.91
N THR A 155 5.99 -10.12 -38.19
CA THR A 155 6.92 -10.05 -39.34
C THR A 155 7.86 -8.86 -39.24
N ASP A 156 7.34 -7.66 -38.98
CA ASP A 156 8.15 -6.45 -38.88
C ASP A 156 8.86 -6.36 -37.52
N THR A 157 8.26 -6.86 -36.47
CA THR A 157 8.87 -6.96 -35.14
C THR A 157 10.17 -7.81 -35.19
N MET A 158 10.14 -8.93 -35.89
CA MET A 158 11.32 -9.83 -35.98
C MET A 158 12.48 -9.25 -36.80
N LYS A 159 12.27 -8.18 -37.56
CA LYS A 159 13.33 -7.44 -38.28
C LYS A 159 14.11 -6.47 -37.38
N ILE A 160 13.59 -6.16 -36.20
CA ILE A 160 14.25 -5.23 -35.28
C ILE A 160 15.47 -5.87 -34.64
N ALA A 161 16.62 -5.20 -34.78
CA ALA A 161 17.89 -5.69 -34.23
C ALA A 161 17.78 -5.90 -32.70
N GLY A 162 18.18 -7.10 -32.25
CA GLY A 162 18.10 -7.49 -30.85
C GLY A 162 16.79 -8.13 -30.41
N VAL A 163 15.75 -8.14 -31.25
CA VAL A 163 14.54 -8.93 -30.98
C VAL A 163 14.82 -10.40 -31.29
N GLU A 164 14.49 -11.27 -30.36
CA GLU A 164 14.75 -12.72 -30.47
C GLU A 164 13.47 -13.54 -30.60
N ASN A 165 12.37 -13.11 -29.98
CA ASN A 165 11.11 -13.85 -30.05
C ASN A 165 9.90 -12.97 -29.80
N VAL A 166 8.73 -13.47 -30.20
CA VAL A 166 7.41 -12.88 -29.93
C VAL A 166 6.47 -13.99 -29.46
N VAL A 167 5.92 -13.83 -28.26
CA VAL A 167 5.18 -14.89 -27.56
C VAL A 167 3.85 -14.37 -27.04
N GLU A 168 2.76 -15.07 -27.32
CA GLU A 168 1.49 -14.81 -26.69
C GLU A 168 1.47 -15.30 -25.25
N LEU A 169 0.94 -14.45 -24.35
CA LEU A 169 0.61 -14.75 -22.98
C LEU A 169 -0.90 -14.77 -22.79
N GLU A 170 -1.42 -15.88 -22.29
CA GLU A 170 -2.83 -15.99 -21.94
C GLU A 170 -3.14 -15.26 -20.64
N ARG A 171 -4.36 -14.71 -20.55
CA ARG A 171 -4.83 -14.08 -19.32
C ARG A 171 -5.02 -15.12 -18.22
N VAL A 172 -4.53 -14.83 -17.02
CA VAL A 172 -4.79 -15.61 -15.80
C VAL A 172 -6.00 -15.01 -15.06
N LYS A 173 -7.11 -15.74 -15.01
CA LYS A 173 -8.39 -15.28 -14.42
C LYS A 173 -8.41 -15.45 -12.89
N ARG A 174 -7.46 -14.81 -12.21
CA ARG A 174 -7.36 -14.73 -10.74
C ARG A 174 -7.17 -13.27 -10.30
N PRO A 175 -7.44 -12.92 -9.04
CA PRO A 175 -7.33 -11.54 -8.54
C PRO A 175 -6.00 -10.85 -8.84
N PHE A 176 -4.88 -11.59 -8.73
CA PHE A 176 -3.52 -11.08 -8.99
C PHE A 176 -2.91 -11.65 -10.27
N GLY A 177 -3.70 -12.29 -11.11
CA GLY A 177 -3.24 -12.86 -12.37
C GLY A 177 -2.88 -11.80 -13.41
N MET A 178 -1.99 -12.17 -14.31
CA MET A 178 -1.59 -11.32 -15.44
C MET A 178 -2.75 -11.09 -16.42
N LEU A 179 -2.74 -9.92 -17.09
CA LEU A 179 -3.75 -9.57 -18.10
C LEU A 179 -3.62 -10.38 -19.39
N GLY A 180 -2.43 -10.90 -19.68
CA GLY A 180 -2.09 -11.48 -20.97
C GLY A 180 -1.77 -10.43 -22.03
N GLY A 181 -1.48 -10.86 -23.24
CA GLY A 181 -1.09 -10.03 -24.36
C GLY A 181 -0.02 -10.65 -25.22
N VAL A 182 0.72 -9.86 -25.99
CA VAL A 182 1.83 -10.32 -26.83
C VAL A 182 3.14 -9.76 -26.29
N ALA A 183 4.03 -10.63 -25.82
CA ALA A 183 5.36 -10.28 -25.33
C ALA A 183 6.40 -10.28 -26.43
N VAL A 184 7.23 -9.26 -26.49
CA VAL A 184 8.42 -9.18 -27.32
C VAL A 184 9.64 -9.42 -26.43
N ILE A 185 10.42 -10.43 -26.75
CA ILE A 185 11.64 -10.81 -26.04
C ILE A 185 12.85 -10.36 -26.85
N ALA A 186 13.79 -9.69 -26.18
CA ALA A 186 14.97 -9.11 -26.83
C ALA A 186 16.21 -9.14 -25.95
N THR A 187 17.35 -8.84 -26.51
CA THR A 187 18.65 -8.76 -25.81
C THR A 187 18.76 -7.56 -24.87
N ASN A 188 17.89 -6.57 -25.04
CA ASN A 188 17.80 -5.39 -24.16
C ASN A 188 16.39 -4.78 -24.21
N THR A 189 16.08 -3.94 -23.20
CA THR A 189 14.75 -3.32 -23.04
C THR A 189 14.36 -2.44 -24.21
N TRP A 190 15.31 -1.70 -24.80
CA TRP A 190 15.01 -0.80 -25.93
C TRP A 190 14.58 -1.58 -27.17
N ALA A 191 15.29 -2.63 -27.53
CA ALA A 191 14.91 -3.52 -28.63
C ALA A 191 13.53 -4.14 -28.40
N ALA A 192 13.21 -4.56 -27.17
CA ALA A 192 11.89 -5.07 -26.82
C ALA A 192 10.78 -4.01 -27.02
N ILE A 193 11.03 -2.75 -26.63
CA ILE A 193 10.10 -1.63 -26.83
C ILE A 193 9.90 -1.34 -28.32
N GLN A 194 10.99 -1.25 -29.11
CA GLN A 194 10.90 -1.02 -30.54
C GLN A 194 10.15 -2.16 -31.23
N GLY A 195 10.46 -3.41 -30.86
CA GLY A 195 9.74 -4.57 -31.39
C GLY A 195 8.25 -4.52 -31.06
N ARG A 196 7.87 -4.19 -29.84
CA ARG A 196 6.46 -4.03 -29.43
C ARG A 196 5.73 -2.97 -30.26
N ASN A 197 6.39 -1.86 -30.55
CA ASN A 197 5.80 -0.76 -31.33
C ASN A 197 5.56 -1.13 -32.80
N ASN A 198 6.23 -2.16 -33.30
CA ASN A 198 6.07 -2.68 -34.66
C ASN A 198 5.15 -3.92 -34.74
N LEU A 199 4.51 -4.31 -33.62
CA LEU A 199 3.50 -5.37 -33.65
C LEU A 199 2.18 -4.90 -34.23
N THR A 200 1.63 -5.68 -35.14
CA THR A 200 0.24 -5.53 -35.56
C THR A 200 -0.62 -6.56 -34.83
N ILE A 201 -1.54 -6.10 -33.98
CA ILE A 201 -2.34 -6.99 -33.13
C ILE A 201 -3.82 -6.70 -33.32
N ASN A 202 -4.60 -7.74 -33.60
CA ASN A 202 -6.05 -7.72 -33.58
C ASN A 202 -6.54 -8.18 -32.20
N TRP A 203 -7.34 -7.35 -31.56
CA TRP A 203 -7.84 -7.58 -30.22
C TRP A 203 -9.31 -8.00 -30.20
N ASN A 204 -9.64 -8.96 -29.35
CA ASN A 204 -10.98 -9.13 -28.85
C ASN A 204 -11.14 -8.24 -27.60
N LYS A 205 -11.88 -7.14 -27.75
CA LYS A 205 -12.03 -6.13 -26.69
C LYS A 205 -12.88 -6.59 -25.50
N GLY A 206 -13.59 -7.72 -25.64
CA GLY A 206 -14.43 -8.27 -24.57
C GLY A 206 -15.55 -7.34 -24.11
N THR A 207 -16.06 -7.60 -22.90
CA THR A 207 -17.22 -6.88 -22.32
C THR A 207 -16.94 -5.42 -21.96
N ASN A 208 -15.67 -5.01 -21.91
CA ASN A 208 -15.26 -3.63 -21.62
C ASN A 208 -14.84 -2.84 -22.87
N GLY A 209 -15.11 -3.39 -24.07
CA GLY A 209 -14.70 -2.76 -25.33
C GLY A 209 -15.29 -1.38 -25.57
N ASP A 210 -16.50 -1.15 -25.08
CA ASP A 210 -17.25 0.11 -25.23
C ASP A 210 -17.16 1.01 -23.99
N TYR A 211 -16.26 0.71 -23.04
CA TYR A 211 -16.07 1.53 -21.84
C TYR A 211 -15.55 2.92 -22.21
N ASP A 212 -16.30 3.94 -21.82
CA ASP A 212 -15.95 5.34 -21.92
C ASP A 212 -15.95 5.97 -20.53
N SER A 213 -14.82 6.50 -20.10
CA SER A 213 -14.65 7.06 -18.76
C SER A 213 -15.52 8.29 -18.49
N LYS A 214 -15.79 9.13 -19.53
CA LYS A 214 -16.64 10.32 -19.38
C LYS A 214 -18.10 9.91 -19.21
N LYS A 215 -18.60 9.00 -20.07
CA LYS A 215 -19.96 8.43 -19.95
C LYS A 215 -20.16 7.73 -18.63
N TYR A 216 -19.15 6.95 -18.18
CA TYR A 216 -19.22 6.28 -16.89
C TYR A 216 -19.25 7.27 -15.72
N MET A 217 -18.43 8.31 -15.76
CA MET A 217 -18.48 9.39 -14.76
C MET A 217 -19.86 10.05 -14.68
N GLN A 218 -20.47 10.37 -15.84
CA GLN A 218 -21.82 10.91 -15.87
C GLN A 218 -22.83 9.95 -15.23
N LYS A 219 -22.71 8.67 -15.54
CA LYS A 219 -23.60 7.63 -14.98
C LYS A 219 -23.53 7.56 -13.46
N ILE A 220 -22.33 7.53 -12.85
CA ILE A 220 -22.18 7.47 -11.39
C ILE A 220 -22.52 8.81 -10.72
N THR A 221 -22.27 9.94 -11.38
CA THR A 221 -22.72 11.27 -10.92
C THR A 221 -24.24 11.34 -10.85
N ASN A 222 -24.94 10.91 -11.89
CA ASN A 222 -26.42 10.88 -11.85
C ASN A 222 -26.95 9.98 -10.73
N ARG A 223 -26.25 8.88 -10.42
CA ARG A 223 -26.66 7.97 -9.33
C ARG A 223 -26.58 8.61 -7.94
N VAL A 224 -25.58 9.45 -7.68
CA VAL A 224 -25.47 10.10 -6.36
C VAL A 224 -26.51 11.24 -6.17
N HIS A 225 -27.15 11.71 -7.23
CA HIS A 225 -28.28 12.65 -7.11
C HIS A 225 -29.63 11.96 -6.81
N ASN A 226 -29.69 10.62 -6.93
CA ASN A 226 -30.88 9.84 -6.58
C ASN A 226 -30.71 9.15 -5.23
N LYS A 227 -31.84 8.78 -4.57
CA LYS A 227 -31.81 8.01 -3.32
C LYS A 227 -31.02 6.70 -3.52
N ALA A 228 -30.20 6.34 -2.55
CA ALA A 228 -29.36 5.18 -2.58
C ALA A 228 -29.47 4.34 -1.31
N LYS A 229 -28.77 3.19 -1.24
CA LYS A 229 -28.79 2.31 -0.08
C LYS A 229 -28.21 3.01 1.14
N VAL A 230 -29.00 3.11 2.20
CA VAL A 230 -28.53 3.68 3.48
C VAL A 230 -27.50 2.75 4.11
N VAL A 231 -26.41 3.33 4.65
CA VAL A 231 -25.35 2.61 5.37
C VAL A 231 -25.18 3.17 6.77
N PRO A 232 -25.01 2.30 7.79
CA PRO A 232 -24.78 2.72 9.16
C PRO A 232 -23.38 3.37 9.33
N PRO A 233 -23.19 4.14 10.43
CA PRO A 233 -24.25 4.56 11.36
C PRO A 233 -25.09 5.71 10.78
N THR A 234 -26.36 5.78 11.16
CA THR A 234 -27.23 6.94 10.94
C THR A 234 -27.59 7.54 12.28
N LYS A 235 -27.85 8.84 12.33
CA LYS A 235 -28.24 9.55 13.56
C LYS A 235 -29.28 10.61 13.22
N GLY A 236 -30.30 10.74 14.05
CA GLY A 236 -31.37 11.74 13.90
C GLY A 236 -32.17 11.59 12.59
N ASN A 237 -32.74 12.69 12.11
CA ASN A 237 -33.53 12.74 10.87
C ASN A 237 -33.07 13.91 9.98
N VAL A 238 -32.30 13.62 8.95
CA VAL A 238 -31.77 14.63 8.02
C VAL A 238 -32.88 15.36 7.25
N ASN A 239 -34.01 14.71 6.93
CA ASN A 239 -35.10 15.34 6.21
C ASN A 239 -35.75 16.44 7.06
N THR A 240 -35.94 16.17 8.35
CA THR A 240 -36.42 17.17 9.31
C THR A 240 -35.42 18.31 9.49
N ALA A 241 -34.12 18.00 9.53
CA ALA A 241 -33.10 19.04 9.60
C ALA A 241 -33.08 19.92 8.33
N PHE A 242 -33.22 19.33 7.16
CA PHE A 242 -33.30 20.08 5.90
C PHE A 242 -34.53 20.92 5.76
N SER A 243 -35.72 20.46 6.24
CA SER A 243 -36.94 21.25 6.18
C SER A 243 -36.94 22.48 7.10
N LYS A 244 -36.11 22.47 8.14
CA LYS A 244 -35.97 23.58 9.13
C LYS A 244 -34.75 24.45 8.89
N ALA A 245 -33.97 24.16 7.84
CA ALA A 245 -32.70 24.82 7.57
C ALA A 245 -32.87 26.28 7.14
N SER A 246 -31.99 27.16 7.62
CA SER A 246 -31.86 28.53 7.09
C SER A 246 -31.15 28.55 5.75
N HIS A 247 -30.21 27.65 5.56
CA HIS A 247 -29.47 27.48 4.31
C HIS A 247 -29.19 26.00 4.02
N ILE A 248 -29.15 25.62 2.73
CA ILE A 248 -28.75 24.32 2.22
C ILE A 248 -27.59 24.52 1.22
N VAL A 249 -26.53 23.68 1.28
CA VAL A 249 -25.39 23.70 0.41
C VAL A 249 -25.12 22.29 -0.15
N GLU A 250 -24.72 22.16 -1.43
CA GLU A 250 -24.53 20.89 -2.14
C GLU A 250 -23.31 20.95 -3.12
N ALA A 251 -22.47 19.87 -3.22
CA ALA A 251 -21.29 19.82 -4.09
C ALA A 251 -20.80 18.40 -4.51
N THR A 252 -19.92 18.27 -5.57
CA THR A 252 -19.47 16.98 -6.16
C THR A 252 -17.97 16.98 -6.65
N TYR A 253 -17.11 15.93 -6.37
CA TYR A 253 -15.61 15.93 -6.51
C TYR A 253 -14.92 14.67 -7.10
N LYS A 254 -13.60 14.72 -7.65
CA LYS A 254 -12.89 13.63 -8.40
C LYS A 254 -11.33 13.70 -8.43
N LEU A 255 -10.50 12.55 -8.53
CA LEU A 255 -8.98 12.47 -8.51
C LEU A 255 -8.25 11.22 -9.13
N PRO A 256 -6.90 11.23 -9.64
CA PRO A 256 -6.07 10.09 -10.14
C PRO A 256 -4.61 9.86 -9.58
N HIS A 257 -3.78 8.79 -10.04
CA HIS A 257 -2.55 8.22 -9.39
C HIS A 257 -1.42 7.69 -10.33
N ALA A 258 -0.05 7.71 -9.91
CA ALA A 258 1.10 7.04 -10.54
C ALA A 258 2.40 6.92 -9.67
N PRO A 259 3.10 5.70 -9.53
CA PRO A 259 4.38 5.50 -8.82
C PRO A 259 5.63 5.78 -9.68
N MET A 260 6.81 6.08 -9.08
CA MET A 260 8.02 6.52 -9.80
C MET A 260 8.73 5.38 -10.55
N GLU A 261 9.03 4.25 -9.91
CA GLU A 261 9.51 3.03 -10.56
C GLU A 261 8.31 2.21 -11.04
N THR A 262 8.28 1.91 -12.35
CA THR A 262 7.24 1.07 -12.95
C THR A 262 7.36 -0.39 -12.51
N PRO A 263 6.28 -1.20 -12.57
CA PRO A 263 6.34 -2.62 -12.28
C PRO A 263 7.38 -3.32 -13.16
N ASN A 264 8.20 -4.16 -12.54
CA ASN A 264 9.20 -4.98 -13.20
C ASN A 264 9.52 -6.22 -12.37
N ALA A 265 9.93 -7.30 -13.00
CA ALA A 265 10.39 -8.51 -12.32
C ALA A 265 11.35 -9.29 -13.22
N LEU A 266 12.43 -9.81 -12.63
CA LEU A 266 13.29 -10.82 -13.23
C LEU A 266 12.89 -12.18 -12.65
N ALA A 267 12.61 -13.15 -13.49
CA ALA A 267 12.31 -14.52 -13.08
C ALA A 267 13.17 -15.53 -13.81
N TRP A 268 13.52 -16.61 -13.12
CA TRP A 268 14.20 -17.77 -13.66
C TRP A 268 13.55 -19.06 -13.19
N VAL A 269 12.94 -19.76 -14.14
CA VAL A 269 12.31 -21.08 -13.92
C VAL A 269 13.23 -22.14 -14.46
N HIS A 270 13.75 -23.01 -13.58
CA HIS A 270 14.72 -24.05 -13.91
C HIS A 270 14.62 -25.21 -12.91
N ASP A 271 14.96 -26.39 -13.30
CA ASP A 271 15.13 -27.59 -12.44
C ASP A 271 13.96 -27.79 -11.44
N GLY A 272 12.72 -27.54 -11.89
CA GLY A 272 11.54 -27.66 -11.04
C GLY A 272 11.38 -26.54 -9.98
N LYS A 273 12.22 -25.50 -10.01
CA LYS A 273 12.23 -24.35 -9.11
C LYS A 273 11.95 -23.05 -9.84
N CYS A 274 11.70 -22.02 -9.07
CA CYS A 274 11.54 -20.65 -9.58
C CYS A 274 12.20 -19.64 -8.64
N GLU A 275 13.07 -18.81 -9.19
CA GLU A 275 13.65 -17.67 -8.49
C GLU A 275 13.17 -16.38 -9.13
N VAL A 276 12.83 -15.39 -8.28
CA VAL A 276 12.30 -14.08 -8.71
C VAL A 276 13.03 -12.97 -7.98
N TRP A 277 13.43 -11.92 -8.69
CA TRP A 277 13.91 -10.65 -8.15
C TRP A 277 12.93 -9.56 -8.56
N ALA A 278 12.29 -8.92 -7.58
CA ALA A 278 11.28 -7.92 -7.86
C ALA A 278 11.09 -6.91 -6.71
N PRO A 279 10.74 -5.64 -7.02
CA PRO A 279 10.43 -4.63 -6.02
C PRO A 279 8.99 -4.83 -5.48
N LEU A 280 8.83 -5.63 -4.45
CA LEU A 280 7.54 -6.09 -3.93
C LEU A 280 7.21 -5.54 -2.54
N GLN A 281 5.93 -5.25 -2.31
CA GLN A 281 5.37 -4.98 -0.99
C GLN A 281 4.83 -6.25 -0.32
N ASP A 282 4.48 -7.28 -1.11
CA ASP A 282 3.90 -8.55 -0.63
C ASP A 282 4.59 -9.76 -1.28
N PRO A 283 5.76 -10.17 -0.77
CA PRO A 283 6.49 -11.31 -1.30
C PRO A 283 5.77 -12.65 -1.08
N GLN A 284 4.96 -12.78 -0.02
CA GLN A 284 4.21 -14.02 0.23
C GLN A 284 3.17 -14.27 -0.84
N THR A 285 2.38 -13.24 -1.21
CA THR A 285 1.42 -13.35 -2.31
C THR A 285 2.12 -13.61 -3.64
N ALA A 286 3.24 -12.94 -3.91
CA ALA A 286 4.01 -13.18 -5.14
C ALA A 286 4.52 -14.63 -5.23
N ARG A 287 5.01 -15.18 -4.12
CA ARG A 287 5.45 -16.57 -4.02
C ARG A 287 4.32 -17.56 -4.31
N ALA A 288 3.17 -17.35 -3.70
CA ALA A 288 1.99 -18.19 -3.89
C ALA A 288 1.46 -18.13 -5.33
N GLU A 289 1.40 -16.94 -5.94
CA GLU A 289 0.93 -16.76 -7.31
C GLU A 289 1.87 -17.39 -8.35
N ALA A 290 3.19 -17.27 -8.14
CA ALA A 290 4.19 -17.92 -8.99
C ALA A 290 4.08 -19.45 -8.91
N ALA A 291 4.02 -20.02 -7.70
CA ALA A 291 3.83 -21.45 -7.48
C ALA A 291 2.55 -21.98 -8.13
N ALA A 292 1.45 -21.28 -7.92
CA ALA A 292 0.14 -21.65 -8.50
C ALA A 292 0.11 -21.55 -10.03
N TYR A 293 0.86 -20.62 -10.64
CA TYR A 293 0.98 -20.53 -12.10
C TYR A 293 1.79 -21.71 -12.66
N LEU A 294 2.89 -22.08 -11.99
CA LEU A 294 3.77 -23.15 -12.44
C LEU A 294 3.23 -24.54 -12.14
N GLY A 295 2.30 -24.68 -11.16
CA GLY A 295 1.82 -25.95 -10.65
C GLY A 295 2.87 -26.69 -9.82
N ILE A 296 3.69 -25.96 -9.04
CA ILE A 296 4.73 -26.49 -8.16
C ILE A 296 4.46 -26.12 -6.70
N GLU A 297 5.13 -26.81 -5.77
CA GLU A 297 5.05 -26.48 -4.34
C GLU A 297 5.64 -25.08 -4.06
N VAL A 298 5.05 -24.39 -3.10
CA VAL A 298 5.43 -23.01 -2.76
C VAL A 298 6.87 -22.93 -2.23
N GLU A 299 7.38 -24.00 -1.66
CA GLU A 299 8.75 -24.16 -1.16
C GLU A 299 9.79 -24.10 -2.28
N ASN A 300 9.41 -24.48 -3.51
CA ASN A 300 10.25 -24.43 -4.70
C ASN A 300 10.29 -23.04 -5.36
N VAL A 301 9.65 -22.04 -4.75
CA VAL A 301 9.68 -20.65 -5.21
C VAL A 301 10.45 -19.77 -4.22
N THR A 302 11.48 -19.09 -4.69
CA THR A 302 12.24 -18.09 -3.94
C THR A 302 11.94 -16.69 -4.47
N ILE A 303 11.57 -15.78 -3.58
CA ILE A 303 11.38 -14.36 -3.89
C ILE A 303 12.50 -13.54 -3.25
N ASN A 304 13.33 -12.94 -4.06
CA ASN A 304 14.36 -11.98 -3.66
C ASN A 304 13.80 -10.58 -3.81
N VAL A 305 13.45 -9.94 -2.69
CA VAL A 305 12.90 -8.58 -2.71
C VAL A 305 14.01 -7.56 -2.88
N THR A 306 13.93 -6.77 -3.95
CA THR A 306 14.84 -5.65 -4.21
C THR A 306 14.35 -4.38 -3.56
N PHE A 307 15.16 -3.32 -3.54
CA PHE A 307 14.65 -1.99 -3.20
C PHE A 307 13.51 -1.57 -4.13
N LEU A 308 12.59 -0.77 -3.58
CA LEU A 308 11.43 -0.26 -4.32
C LEU A 308 11.60 1.22 -4.62
N GLY A 309 11.52 1.61 -5.89
CA GLY A 309 11.39 3.01 -6.33
C GLY A 309 9.96 3.54 -6.18
N GLY A 310 9.34 3.24 -5.02
CA GLY A 310 7.95 3.53 -4.70
C GLY A 310 7.01 2.36 -5.00
N GLY A 311 6.16 2.03 -4.05
CA GLY A 311 5.14 0.97 -4.19
C GLY A 311 3.73 1.53 -4.11
N PHE A 312 3.46 2.31 -3.05
CA PHE A 312 2.19 3.01 -2.78
C PHE A 312 0.94 2.12 -2.87
N GLY A 313 1.10 0.81 -2.62
CA GLY A 313 0.06 -0.19 -2.76
C GLY A 313 0.04 -0.88 -4.14
N ARG A 314 0.68 -0.36 -5.20
CA ARG A 314 0.71 -1.01 -6.51
C ARG A 314 1.51 -2.32 -6.47
N LYS A 315 2.65 -2.32 -5.82
CA LYS A 315 3.59 -3.46 -5.78
C LYS A 315 3.22 -4.53 -4.75
N SER A 316 2.05 -4.43 -4.12
CA SER A 316 1.42 -5.54 -3.39
C SER A 316 0.59 -6.47 -4.28
N LYS A 317 0.52 -6.22 -5.60
CA LYS A 317 -0.18 -7.03 -6.58
C LYS A 317 0.86 -7.56 -7.56
N PRO A 318 1.17 -8.87 -7.53
CA PRO A 318 2.31 -9.45 -8.24
C PRO A 318 2.01 -9.89 -9.68
N ASP A 319 1.05 -9.27 -10.36
CA ASP A 319 0.70 -9.59 -11.75
C ASP A 319 1.92 -9.55 -12.69
N PHE A 320 2.79 -8.58 -12.51
CA PHE A 320 4.05 -8.45 -13.27
C PHE A 320 5.09 -9.54 -12.94
N VAL A 321 5.04 -10.13 -11.75
CA VAL A 321 5.84 -11.30 -11.39
C VAL A 321 5.35 -12.53 -12.16
N VAL A 322 4.03 -12.74 -12.20
CA VAL A 322 3.43 -13.86 -12.94
C VAL A 322 3.77 -13.77 -14.44
N GLU A 323 3.82 -12.56 -15.03
CA GLU A 323 4.26 -12.34 -16.41
C GLU A 323 5.72 -12.81 -16.62
N ALA A 324 6.63 -12.42 -15.73
CA ALA A 324 8.05 -12.80 -15.82
C ALA A 324 8.23 -14.31 -15.66
N VAL A 325 7.53 -14.93 -14.71
CA VAL A 325 7.54 -16.39 -14.48
C VAL A 325 7.01 -17.13 -15.70
N ALA A 326 5.92 -16.67 -16.29
CA ALA A 326 5.32 -17.27 -17.48
C ALA A 326 6.26 -17.24 -18.68
N LEU A 327 6.92 -16.10 -18.90
CA LEU A 327 7.87 -15.95 -20.00
C LEU A 327 9.15 -16.76 -19.76
N SER A 328 9.69 -16.77 -18.54
CA SER A 328 10.85 -17.57 -18.20
C SER A 328 10.60 -19.06 -18.45
N LYS A 329 9.42 -19.58 -18.04
CA LYS A 329 9.01 -20.96 -18.33
C LYS A 329 8.93 -21.25 -19.85
N LYS A 330 8.33 -20.33 -20.62
CA LYS A 330 8.15 -20.49 -22.07
C LYS A 330 9.48 -20.41 -22.84
N MET A 331 10.40 -19.57 -22.39
CA MET A 331 11.68 -19.32 -23.06
C MET A 331 12.81 -20.20 -22.54
N ASN A 332 12.61 -20.94 -21.45
CA ASN A 332 13.65 -21.69 -20.73
C ASN A 332 14.91 -20.85 -20.47
N ALA A 333 14.72 -19.60 -20.03
CA ALA A 333 15.78 -18.62 -19.79
C ALA A 333 15.36 -17.62 -18.70
N PRO A 334 16.32 -16.94 -18.03
CA PRO A 334 16.00 -15.81 -17.16
C PRO A 334 15.40 -14.67 -17.97
N ILE A 335 14.21 -14.19 -17.56
CA ILE A 335 13.48 -13.11 -18.26
C ILE A 335 13.18 -11.97 -17.30
N GLN A 336 13.61 -10.75 -17.66
CA GLN A 336 13.18 -9.53 -17.01
C GLN A 336 12.02 -8.89 -17.78
N VAL A 337 10.83 -8.86 -17.17
CA VAL A 337 9.68 -8.09 -17.66
C VAL A 337 9.79 -6.66 -17.17
N VAL A 338 9.67 -5.72 -18.07
CA VAL A 338 9.65 -4.27 -17.78
C VAL A 338 8.34 -3.66 -18.27
N TRP A 339 7.59 -3.05 -17.37
CA TRP A 339 6.45 -2.20 -17.73
C TRP A 339 6.98 -0.81 -18.06
N THR A 340 6.55 -0.23 -19.18
CA THR A 340 6.78 1.19 -19.44
C THR A 340 5.87 2.04 -18.57
N ARG A 341 6.08 3.35 -18.55
CA ARG A 341 5.18 4.28 -17.84
C ARG A 341 3.74 4.21 -18.38
N GLU A 342 3.62 4.08 -19.68
CA GLU A 342 2.34 3.93 -20.39
C GLU A 342 1.64 2.62 -19.97
N ASP A 343 2.39 1.53 -19.84
CA ASP A 343 1.86 0.24 -19.37
C ASP A 343 1.28 0.37 -17.95
N ASP A 344 2.01 1.02 -17.05
CA ASP A 344 1.56 1.21 -15.66
C ASP A 344 0.31 2.11 -15.58
N ILE A 345 0.26 3.17 -16.38
CA ILE A 345 -0.89 4.08 -16.44
C ILE A 345 -2.11 3.42 -17.09
N HIS A 346 -1.94 2.64 -18.16
CA HIS A 346 -3.06 2.07 -18.91
C HIS A 346 -3.54 0.72 -18.39
N HIS A 347 -2.65 -0.08 -17.81
CA HIS A 347 -2.92 -1.49 -17.49
C HIS A 347 -2.71 -1.84 -16.02
N GLY A 348 -2.34 -0.89 -15.17
CA GLY A 348 -2.16 -1.09 -13.73
C GLY A 348 -3.45 -1.44 -12.98
N TYR A 349 -3.37 -1.41 -11.66
CA TYR A 349 -4.55 -1.32 -10.80
C TYR A 349 -4.80 0.15 -10.51
N PHE A 350 -6.07 0.56 -10.51
CA PHE A 350 -6.44 1.95 -10.39
C PHE A 350 -7.00 2.28 -9.01
N HIS A 351 -6.84 3.53 -8.57
CA HIS A 351 -7.79 4.11 -7.65
C HIS A 351 -9.18 4.07 -8.28
N THR A 352 -10.17 3.78 -7.50
CA THR A 352 -11.54 3.81 -8.00
C THR A 352 -11.93 5.24 -8.40
N THR A 353 -12.54 5.37 -9.57
CA THR A 353 -13.24 6.60 -9.92
C THR A 353 -14.47 6.74 -9.04
N ASN A 354 -14.80 7.94 -8.60
CA ASN A 354 -15.86 8.15 -7.64
C ASN A 354 -16.70 9.39 -7.94
N ALA A 355 -17.94 9.37 -7.48
CA ALA A 355 -18.78 10.53 -7.36
C ALA A 355 -19.30 10.62 -5.92
N GLN A 356 -19.28 11.81 -5.35
CA GLN A 356 -19.77 12.08 -4.00
C GLN A 356 -20.72 13.25 -4.03
N TYR A 357 -21.88 13.06 -3.48
CA TYR A 357 -22.87 14.10 -3.25
C TYR A 357 -22.97 14.37 -1.76
N LEU A 358 -22.69 15.61 -1.38
CA LEU A 358 -22.82 16.10 -0.02
C LEU A 358 -23.91 17.16 0.05
N LYS A 359 -24.71 17.11 1.11
CA LYS A 359 -25.76 18.07 1.41
C LYS A 359 -25.81 18.31 2.90
N ALA A 360 -25.81 19.57 3.30
CA ALA A 360 -25.91 19.96 4.69
C ALA A 360 -26.93 21.09 4.90
N SER A 361 -27.47 21.16 6.10
CA SER A 361 -28.31 22.25 6.56
C SER A 361 -27.60 23.07 7.62
N LEU A 362 -27.74 24.37 7.54
CA LEU A 362 -27.27 25.32 8.54
C LEU A 362 -28.51 25.96 9.23
N ASP A 363 -28.43 26.16 10.54
CA ASP A 363 -29.40 26.95 11.31
C ASP A 363 -29.11 28.45 11.19
N LYS A 364 -29.88 29.26 11.94
CA LYS A 364 -29.72 30.72 11.97
C LYS A 364 -28.37 31.18 12.52
N SER A 365 -27.72 30.36 13.35
CA SER A 365 -26.41 30.63 13.92
C SER A 365 -25.28 30.17 12.98
N GLY A 366 -25.60 29.54 11.84
CA GLY A 366 -24.66 28.97 10.89
C GLY A 366 -24.02 27.66 11.39
N ASP A 367 -24.71 26.97 12.31
CA ASP A 367 -24.24 25.65 12.77
C ASP A 367 -24.88 24.53 11.97
N VAL A 368 -24.08 23.42 11.74
CA VAL A 368 -24.55 22.31 10.93
C VAL A 368 -25.52 21.44 11.71
N THR A 369 -26.76 21.38 11.26
CA THR A 369 -27.86 20.63 11.90
C THR A 369 -28.19 19.32 11.21
N GLY A 370 -27.84 19.18 9.91
CA GLY A 370 -28.05 17.96 9.14
C GLY A 370 -26.97 17.73 8.10
N TRP A 371 -26.64 16.46 7.87
CA TRP A 371 -25.61 16.03 6.94
C TRP A 371 -26.03 14.77 6.18
N LEU A 372 -26.11 14.87 4.87
CA LEU A 372 -26.24 13.74 3.96
C LEU A 372 -24.95 13.60 3.14
N HIS A 373 -24.35 12.41 3.16
CA HIS A 373 -23.25 12.08 2.27
C HIS A 373 -23.60 10.82 1.49
N ARG A 374 -23.67 10.93 0.19
CA ARG A 374 -23.95 9.84 -0.74
C ARG A 374 -22.76 9.63 -1.65
N THR A 375 -22.31 8.38 -1.79
CA THR A 375 -21.16 8.02 -2.62
C THR A 375 -21.51 6.97 -3.65
N ALA A 376 -20.83 6.99 -4.80
CA ALA A 376 -20.85 5.94 -5.83
C ALA A 376 -19.44 5.73 -6.36
N PHE A 377 -18.91 4.52 -6.16
CA PHE A 377 -17.63 4.11 -6.74
C PHE A 377 -17.52 2.58 -6.85
N PRO A 378 -16.82 2.04 -7.88
CA PRO A 378 -16.51 0.64 -7.98
C PRO A 378 -15.68 0.16 -6.79
N SER A 379 -16.15 -0.87 -6.09
CA SER A 379 -15.46 -1.44 -4.93
C SER A 379 -14.15 -2.12 -5.31
N ILE A 380 -13.14 -2.03 -4.46
CA ILE A 380 -11.91 -2.84 -4.53
C ILE A 380 -12.27 -4.33 -4.45
N ASN A 381 -13.31 -4.69 -3.69
CA ASN A 381 -13.79 -6.07 -3.63
C ASN A 381 -14.18 -6.63 -5.00
N SER A 382 -14.50 -5.79 -5.99
CA SER A 382 -14.80 -6.25 -7.35
C SER A 382 -13.61 -6.96 -8.04
N THR A 383 -12.41 -6.72 -7.58
CA THR A 383 -11.20 -7.44 -8.03
C THR A 383 -11.20 -8.90 -7.54
N PHE A 384 -11.83 -9.20 -6.41
CA PHE A 384 -11.85 -10.50 -5.75
C PHE A 384 -13.18 -11.23 -5.87
N MET A 385 -14.28 -10.48 -5.98
CA MET A 385 -15.64 -10.98 -5.94
C MET A 385 -16.45 -10.49 -7.14
N PRO A 386 -16.73 -11.35 -8.13
CA PRO A 386 -17.61 -10.98 -9.23
C PRO A 386 -18.97 -10.47 -8.73
N GLY A 387 -19.47 -9.38 -9.33
CA GLY A 387 -20.75 -8.78 -8.95
C GLY A 387 -20.71 -7.83 -7.75
N ALA A 388 -19.55 -7.54 -7.16
CA ALA A 388 -19.40 -6.51 -6.13
C ALA A 388 -19.57 -5.10 -6.71
N ASN A 389 -20.84 -4.68 -6.86
CA ASN A 389 -21.25 -3.43 -7.51
C ASN A 389 -21.56 -2.30 -6.53
N TYR A 390 -21.25 -2.48 -5.25
CA TYR A 390 -21.39 -1.48 -4.18
C TYR A 390 -20.10 -1.41 -3.39
N ALA A 391 -19.77 -0.23 -2.89
CA ALA A 391 -18.67 -0.07 -1.95
C ALA A 391 -18.88 -0.96 -0.71
N ALA A 392 -17.82 -1.61 -0.25
CA ALA A 392 -17.87 -2.43 0.96
C ALA A 392 -17.89 -1.56 2.22
N GLY A 393 -18.39 -2.09 3.34
CA GLY A 393 -18.45 -1.35 4.61
C GLY A 393 -17.09 -0.83 5.08
N TRP A 394 -16.00 -1.61 4.89
CA TRP A 394 -14.65 -1.19 5.24
C TRP A 394 -14.13 -0.04 4.35
N GLU A 395 -14.57 0.07 3.10
CA GLU A 395 -14.22 1.17 2.19
C GLU A 395 -14.93 2.46 2.60
N ILE A 396 -16.21 2.37 2.97
CA ILE A 396 -17.00 3.48 3.49
C ILE A 396 -16.47 3.95 4.85
N GLY A 397 -16.00 3.00 5.68
CA GLY A 397 -15.33 3.26 6.95
C GLY A 397 -13.99 3.99 6.85
N GLN A 398 -13.52 4.28 5.63
CA GLN A 398 -12.30 5.05 5.39
C GLN A 398 -12.60 6.52 5.09
N GLY A 399 -13.07 7.24 6.09
CA GLY A 399 -13.27 8.68 6.06
C GLY A 399 -14.71 9.13 5.85
N MET A 400 -15.60 8.33 5.25
CA MET A 400 -16.97 8.73 5.02
C MET A 400 -17.82 8.69 6.31
N ASN A 401 -18.11 7.50 6.82
CA ASN A 401 -19.01 7.33 7.97
C ASN A 401 -18.29 7.26 9.32
N ASN A 402 -16.97 7.22 9.33
CA ASN A 402 -16.12 7.30 10.52
C ASN A 402 -15.45 8.68 10.68
N ASN A 403 -15.91 9.71 9.97
CA ASN A 403 -15.38 11.07 10.07
C ASN A 403 -15.43 11.60 11.53
N PRO A 404 -14.62 12.64 11.87
CA PRO A 404 -14.46 13.10 13.25
C PRO A 404 -15.58 14.02 13.75
N PHE A 405 -16.60 14.36 12.95
CA PHE A 405 -17.52 15.44 13.24
C PHE A 405 -18.66 15.02 14.18
N GLU A 406 -19.11 15.97 15.01
CA GLU A 406 -20.25 15.83 15.89
C GLU A 406 -21.45 16.57 15.27
N ILE A 407 -22.22 15.86 14.47
CA ILE A 407 -23.41 16.38 13.81
C ILE A 407 -24.64 15.63 14.35
N GLU A 408 -25.72 16.33 14.61
CA GLU A 408 -26.90 15.78 15.25
C GLU A 408 -27.67 14.82 14.32
N ASN A 409 -27.88 15.23 13.08
CA ASN A 409 -28.63 14.45 12.10
C ASN A 409 -27.73 14.07 10.93
N VAL A 410 -27.41 12.77 10.81
CA VAL A 410 -26.46 12.27 9.82
C VAL A 410 -27.03 11.07 9.08
N ARG A 411 -26.86 11.06 7.75
CA ARG A 411 -27.23 9.96 6.89
C ARG A 411 -26.16 9.71 5.84
N TYR A 412 -25.74 8.47 5.72
CA TYR A 412 -24.81 8.00 4.69
C TYR A 412 -25.52 7.07 3.71
N GLU A 413 -25.20 7.19 2.42
CA GLU A 413 -25.81 6.38 1.39
C GLU A 413 -24.76 5.91 0.37
N ASN A 414 -24.92 4.67 -0.13
CA ASN A 414 -24.03 3.98 -1.04
C ASN A 414 -24.81 3.62 -2.31
N ALA A 415 -24.46 4.24 -3.43
CA ALA A 415 -25.08 3.99 -4.72
C ALA A 415 -24.30 2.94 -5.52
N LYS A 416 -24.98 2.24 -6.41
CA LYS A 416 -24.39 1.20 -7.25
C LYS A 416 -23.35 1.77 -8.22
N ALA A 417 -22.18 1.06 -8.36
CA ALA A 417 -21.13 1.39 -9.32
C ALA A 417 -20.43 0.11 -9.80
N GLU A 418 -20.60 -0.25 -11.06
CA GLU A 418 -20.03 -1.45 -11.65
C GLU A 418 -18.55 -1.24 -12.01
N PRO A 419 -17.66 -2.24 -11.80
CA PRO A 419 -16.27 -2.14 -12.21
C PRO A 419 -16.09 -2.41 -13.71
N HIS A 420 -15.22 -1.64 -14.35
CA HIS A 420 -14.82 -1.85 -15.75
C HIS A 420 -13.29 -1.98 -15.91
N VAL A 421 -12.54 -1.69 -14.84
CA VAL A 421 -11.08 -1.78 -14.77
C VAL A 421 -10.69 -2.50 -13.46
N ARG A 422 -9.41 -2.88 -13.34
CA ARG A 422 -8.90 -3.48 -12.10
C ARG A 422 -8.79 -2.41 -11.01
N ILE A 423 -9.56 -2.53 -9.95
CA ILE A 423 -9.49 -1.62 -8.81
C ILE A 423 -8.53 -2.18 -7.76
N GLY A 424 -7.65 -1.33 -7.23
CA GLY A 424 -6.68 -1.71 -6.22
C GLY A 424 -6.67 -0.77 -5.02
N TRP A 425 -6.11 -1.27 -3.91
CA TRP A 425 -5.76 -0.41 -2.77
C TRP A 425 -4.44 0.29 -3.11
N LEU A 426 -4.49 1.59 -3.34
CA LEU A 426 -3.35 2.45 -3.51
C LEU A 426 -3.30 3.45 -2.34
N ARG A 427 -2.24 4.24 -2.20
CA ARG A 427 -2.02 5.15 -1.05
C ARG A 427 -3.29 5.87 -0.63
N SER A 428 -3.62 5.80 0.67
CA SER A 428 -4.84 6.34 1.31
C SER A 428 -6.15 5.65 0.93
N VAL A 429 -6.12 4.68 0.01
CA VAL A 429 -7.27 3.88 -0.41
C VAL A 429 -8.51 4.77 -0.67
N CYS A 430 -9.65 4.50 0.00
CA CYS A 430 -10.87 5.31 -0.17
C CYS A 430 -10.84 6.62 0.64
N ALA A 431 -9.93 6.75 1.63
CA ALA A 431 -9.82 7.98 2.41
C ALA A 431 -9.41 9.20 1.55
N ILE A 432 -8.71 9.00 0.42
CA ILE A 432 -8.25 10.11 -0.42
C ILE A 432 -9.41 10.93 -0.97
N PHE A 433 -10.43 10.31 -1.55
CA PHE A 433 -11.55 11.02 -2.14
C PHE A 433 -12.62 11.40 -1.10
N HIS A 434 -12.84 10.58 -0.05
CA HIS A 434 -13.73 10.96 1.04
C HIS A 434 -13.21 12.20 1.78
N SER A 435 -11.92 12.24 2.13
CA SER A 435 -11.33 13.40 2.79
C SER A 435 -11.37 14.65 1.92
N PHE A 436 -11.09 14.53 0.63
CA PHE A 436 -11.14 15.65 -0.29
C PHE A 436 -12.55 16.24 -0.33
N GLY A 437 -13.57 15.43 -0.65
CA GLY A 437 -14.95 15.90 -0.74
C GLY A 437 -15.46 16.50 0.56
N ILE A 438 -15.24 15.82 1.69
CA ILE A 438 -15.71 16.28 3.01
C ILE A 438 -15.04 17.60 3.41
N ASN A 439 -13.71 17.71 3.27
CA ASN A 439 -13.02 18.92 3.72
C ASN A 439 -13.33 20.14 2.84
N SER A 440 -13.38 19.94 1.50
CA SER A 440 -13.81 21.02 0.59
C SER A 440 -15.22 21.48 0.90
N PHE A 441 -16.15 20.55 1.15
CA PHE A 441 -17.52 20.88 1.47
C PHE A 441 -17.66 21.62 2.81
N ILE A 442 -16.82 21.29 3.81
CA ILE A 442 -16.80 22.03 5.09
C ILE A 442 -16.34 23.47 4.88
N ASP A 443 -15.39 23.71 3.99
CA ASP A 443 -14.92 25.06 3.68
C ASP A 443 -16.02 25.86 2.97
N GLU A 444 -16.79 25.25 2.06
CA GLU A 444 -17.99 25.86 1.45
C GLU A 444 -19.09 26.19 2.50
N LEU A 445 -19.27 25.31 3.50
CA LEU A 445 -20.21 25.56 4.59
C LEU A 445 -19.74 26.71 5.48
N ALA A 446 -18.45 26.80 5.77
CA ALA A 446 -17.87 27.89 6.56
C ALA A 446 -18.04 29.23 5.85
N ASP A 447 -17.80 29.28 4.54
CA ASP A 447 -18.04 30.46 3.70
C ASP A 447 -19.52 30.89 3.73
N LYS A 448 -20.45 29.93 3.52
CA LYS A 448 -21.87 30.18 3.58
C LYS A 448 -22.34 30.69 4.95
N ALA A 449 -21.72 30.17 6.01
CA ALA A 449 -21.97 30.59 7.39
C ALA A 449 -21.28 31.92 7.76
N LYS A 450 -20.39 32.43 6.89
CA LYS A 450 -19.50 33.59 7.14
C LYS A 450 -18.66 33.43 8.40
N LYS A 451 -18.15 32.21 8.61
CA LYS A 451 -17.26 31.83 9.72
C LYS A 451 -15.84 31.53 9.23
N ASP A 452 -14.83 31.72 10.08
CA ASP A 452 -13.46 31.27 9.82
C ASP A 452 -13.43 29.76 9.58
N PRO A 453 -12.87 29.25 8.47
CA PRO A 453 -12.87 27.82 8.11
C PRO A 453 -12.22 26.93 9.16
N LEU A 454 -11.11 27.39 9.78
CA LEU A 454 -10.45 26.62 10.83
C LEU A 454 -11.35 26.50 12.07
N GLN A 455 -11.89 27.61 12.56
CA GLN A 455 -12.75 27.62 13.74
C GLN A 455 -14.02 26.83 13.49
N PHE A 456 -14.63 26.96 12.30
CA PHE A 456 -15.79 26.19 11.89
C PHE A 456 -15.52 24.68 11.96
N LYS A 457 -14.38 24.23 11.41
CA LYS A 457 -13.98 22.82 11.44
C LYS A 457 -13.67 22.33 12.86
N LEU A 458 -12.99 23.13 13.67
CA LEU A 458 -12.71 22.81 15.08
C LEU A 458 -13.99 22.61 15.89
N ASN A 459 -15.02 23.47 15.64
CA ASN A 459 -16.33 23.37 16.27
C ASN A 459 -17.05 22.08 15.85
N LEU A 460 -17.00 21.71 14.56
CA LEU A 460 -17.57 20.44 14.07
C LEU A 460 -16.90 19.21 14.67
N VAL A 461 -15.58 19.26 14.94
CA VAL A 461 -14.87 18.16 15.62
C VAL A 461 -15.35 18.01 17.06
N GLY A 462 -15.78 19.09 17.68
CA GLY A 462 -16.41 19.10 19.01
C GLY A 462 -15.42 18.79 20.16
N LYS A 463 -15.89 18.11 21.21
CA LYS A 463 -15.12 17.81 22.43
C LYS A 463 -13.95 16.85 22.17
N ASP A 464 -12.95 16.89 23.05
CA ASP A 464 -11.83 15.94 23.00
C ASP A 464 -12.32 14.54 23.37
N ARG A 465 -12.03 13.58 22.50
CA ARG A 465 -12.40 12.18 22.68
C ARG A 465 -11.47 11.23 21.92
N VAL A 466 -11.48 9.98 22.34
CA VAL A 466 -10.89 8.86 21.59
C VAL A 466 -12.02 7.91 21.21
N ARG A 467 -12.13 7.55 19.94
CA ARG A 467 -13.05 6.52 19.45
C ARG A 467 -12.27 5.30 19.01
N GLU A 468 -12.87 4.13 19.17
CA GLU A 468 -12.28 2.86 18.74
C GLU A 468 -10.87 2.65 19.31
N GLU A 469 -10.70 2.79 20.63
CA GLU A 469 -9.40 2.69 21.30
C GLU A 469 -8.63 1.39 20.97
N LYS A 470 -9.36 0.29 20.75
CA LYS A 470 -8.81 -1.00 20.35
C LYS A 470 -8.53 -1.11 18.85
N SER A 471 -8.94 -0.11 18.05
CA SER A 471 -8.67 -0.07 16.61
C SER A 471 -7.16 0.12 16.37
N PRO A 472 -6.62 -0.48 15.30
CA PRO A 472 -5.29 -0.13 14.82
C PRO A 472 -5.11 1.37 14.51
N HIS A 473 -6.19 2.10 14.27
CA HIS A 473 -6.20 3.52 13.94
C HIS A 473 -7.25 4.26 14.78
N PRO A 474 -7.06 4.38 16.10
CA PRO A 474 -8.02 5.06 16.95
C PRO A 474 -8.10 6.54 16.58
N LEU A 475 -9.31 7.07 16.48
CA LEU A 475 -9.52 8.49 16.31
C LEU A 475 -9.29 9.23 17.62
N ASN A 476 -8.31 10.12 17.65
CA ASN A 476 -8.04 11.01 18.79
C ASN A 476 -8.27 12.47 18.34
N THR A 477 -9.38 13.06 18.73
CA THR A 477 -9.77 14.41 18.29
C THR A 477 -8.90 15.52 18.87
N LYS A 478 -8.30 15.33 20.07
CA LYS A 478 -7.32 16.27 20.62
C LYS A 478 -6.08 16.38 19.75
N ARG A 479 -5.55 15.23 19.29
CA ARG A 479 -4.40 15.22 18.36
C ARG A 479 -4.76 15.84 17.02
N LEU A 480 -5.97 15.56 16.50
CA LEU A 480 -6.46 16.12 15.23
C LEU A 480 -6.54 17.64 15.31
N LYS A 481 -7.20 18.19 16.35
CA LYS A 481 -7.29 19.63 16.56
C LYS A 481 -5.93 20.30 16.72
N ASN A 482 -5.00 19.65 17.44
CA ASN A 482 -3.65 20.16 17.60
C ASN A 482 -2.91 20.27 16.27
N VAL A 483 -3.02 19.26 15.37
CA VAL A 483 -2.42 19.31 14.02
C VAL A 483 -2.98 20.45 13.20
N MET A 484 -4.31 20.66 13.22
CA MET A 484 -4.95 21.77 12.49
C MET A 484 -4.46 23.14 13.00
N ASN A 485 -4.36 23.33 14.32
CA ASN A 485 -3.86 24.57 14.91
C ASN A 485 -2.38 24.83 14.57
N ILE A 486 -1.52 23.79 14.62
CA ILE A 486 -0.11 23.93 14.25
C ILE A 486 0.02 24.28 12.76
N ALA A 487 -0.73 23.61 11.88
CA ALA A 487 -0.69 23.88 10.45
C ALA A 487 -1.13 25.33 10.16
N ALA A 488 -2.21 25.77 10.72
CA ALA A 488 -2.69 27.16 10.55
C ALA A 488 -1.70 28.21 11.12
N LYS A 489 -1.09 27.93 12.28
CA LYS A 489 -0.05 28.80 12.85
C LYS A 489 1.17 28.93 11.94
N ASN A 490 1.58 27.85 11.29
CA ASN A 490 2.77 27.82 10.44
C ASN A 490 2.51 28.30 9.00
N ALA A 491 1.25 28.40 8.58
CA ALA A 491 0.85 28.92 7.28
C ALA A 491 0.73 30.47 7.24
N LYS A 492 0.81 31.11 8.40
CA LYS A 492 0.88 32.57 8.54
C LYS A 492 2.33 33.01 8.44
#